data_494477a8decc5b0d54cdbd0ed6e10a12
#
_entry.id   494477a8decc5b0d54cdbd0ed6e10a12
#
_cell.length_a   1.000
_cell.length_b   1.000
_cell.length_c   1.000
_cell.angle_alpha   90.00
_cell.angle_beta   90.00
_cell.angle_gamma   90.00
#
_symmetry.space_group_name_H-M   'P 1'
#
loop_
_entity.id
_entity.type
_entity.pdbx_description
1 polymer ?
#
loop_
_entity_poly.entity_id
_entity_poly.type
_entity_poly.pdbx_seq_one_letter_code
_entity_poly.pdbx_strand_id
1 'polypeptide(L)'
;KVVIVTPAGREKYLSIFKKFIYRKIKEGLIDEWQLWLNTINENDISYLKSMEKENKKVKIYTIDEEIVPTWESYNALQTHKFFKYAQEDDTIYIRFDDDIIWVEEGALEKILQARIDCPNASFIYPNIINSTICTSWHQEIGALSEEFGSVNKEKIGDLDYAYLDAFNYTDSKLIDHIHKTFIKRFKEGSLSAYYLPNKSFKDYKHFSICSLCWWGKDKIQPTAFEEPQLGWEIAEKMKRPVFFVGNALMVHYAYHTQREYLTEKGDIYLDFYNATSV
;
A
#
# COMPACT_ATOMS: atom_id res chain seq x y z
N LYS A 1 6.13 -12.06 15.98
CA LYS A 1 4.72 -11.72 15.71
C LYS A 1 4.63 -10.95 14.40
N VAL A 2 3.56 -11.18 13.61
CA VAL A 2 3.25 -10.43 12.38
C VAL A 2 1.92 -9.70 12.56
N VAL A 3 1.96 -8.38 12.44
CA VAL A 3 0.80 -7.51 12.60
C VAL A 3 0.58 -6.69 11.33
N ILE A 4 -0.60 -6.77 10.77
CA ILE A 4 -1.02 -5.89 9.69
C ILE A 4 -1.68 -4.66 10.31
N VAL A 5 -1.33 -3.47 9.83
CA VAL A 5 -1.95 -2.20 10.23
C VAL A 5 -2.57 -1.53 9.01
N THR A 6 -3.81 -1.13 9.13
CA THR A 6 -4.56 -0.51 8.03
C THR A 6 -5.28 0.73 8.53
N PRO A 7 -4.97 1.94 8.00
CA PRO A 7 -5.86 3.09 8.13
C PRO A 7 -7.18 2.76 7.43
N ALA A 8 -8.23 2.45 8.20
CA ALA A 8 -9.42 1.80 7.69
C ALA A 8 -10.62 2.73 7.64
N GLY A 9 -11.27 2.84 6.49
CA GLY A 9 -12.42 3.73 6.35
C GLY A 9 -13.26 3.53 5.09
N ARG A 10 -12.96 2.51 4.26
CA ARG A 10 -13.63 2.33 2.98
C ARG A 10 -14.06 0.87 2.77
N GLU A 11 -15.31 0.55 3.21
CA GLU A 11 -15.90 -0.79 3.09
C GLU A 11 -15.72 -1.38 1.68
N LYS A 12 -15.99 -0.58 0.67
CA LYS A 12 -15.97 -0.98 -0.74
C LYS A 12 -14.67 -1.68 -1.17
N TYR A 13 -13.53 -1.24 -0.65
CA TYR A 13 -12.22 -1.84 -0.94
C TYR A 13 -11.84 -2.92 0.09
N LEU A 14 -12.08 -2.62 1.36
CA LEU A 14 -11.81 -3.57 2.44
C LEU A 14 -12.55 -4.89 2.29
N SER A 15 -13.76 -4.88 1.73
CA SER A 15 -14.54 -6.10 1.47
C SER A 15 -13.84 -7.06 0.50
N ILE A 16 -13.04 -6.53 -0.41
CA ILE A 16 -12.22 -7.29 -1.34
C ILE A 16 -10.93 -7.76 -0.65
N PHE A 17 -10.21 -6.83 -0.04
CA PHE A 17 -8.92 -7.09 0.61
C PHE A 17 -9.02 -8.04 1.80
N LYS A 18 -10.13 -7.99 2.53
CA LYS A 18 -10.45 -8.88 3.67
C LYS A 18 -10.24 -10.35 3.33
N LYS A 19 -10.59 -10.78 2.13
CA LYS A 19 -10.46 -12.19 1.71
C LYS A 19 -9.02 -12.68 1.80
N PHE A 20 -8.08 -11.88 1.28
CA PHE A 20 -6.65 -12.18 1.35
C PHE A 20 -6.17 -12.22 2.81
N ILE A 21 -6.48 -11.20 3.60
CA ILE A 21 -6.01 -11.13 4.99
C ILE A 21 -6.59 -12.29 5.82
N TYR A 22 -7.88 -12.60 5.68
CA TYR A 22 -8.50 -13.70 6.44
C TYR A 22 -7.87 -15.05 6.10
N ARG A 23 -7.54 -15.28 4.84
CA ARG A 23 -6.82 -16.48 4.43
C ARG A 23 -5.44 -16.54 5.10
N LYS A 24 -4.65 -15.47 5.06
CA LYS A 24 -3.32 -15.43 5.68
C LYS A 24 -3.37 -15.53 7.22
N ILE A 25 -4.43 -15.05 7.86
CA ILE A 25 -4.72 -15.30 9.27
C ILE A 25 -4.99 -16.79 9.52
N LYS A 26 -5.79 -17.42 8.69
CA LYS A 26 -6.12 -18.86 8.79
C LYS A 26 -4.89 -19.76 8.58
N GLU A 27 -4.01 -19.37 7.67
CA GLU A 27 -2.74 -20.04 7.41
C GLU A 27 -1.72 -19.84 8.56
N GLY A 28 -1.99 -18.95 9.51
CA GLY A 28 -1.12 -18.68 10.65
C GLY A 28 0.03 -17.72 10.35
N LEU A 29 0.02 -17.06 9.19
CA LEU A 29 1.05 -16.12 8.79
C LEU A 29 0.85 -14.73 9.43
N ILE A 30 -0.40 -14.35 9.70
CA ILE A 30 -0.77 -13.10 10.35
C ILE A 30 -1.32 -13.41 11.75
N ASP A 31 -0.75 -12.75 12.76
CA ASP A 31 -1.18 -12.88 14.16
C ASP A 31 -2.32 -11.94 14.50
N GLU A 32 -2.33 -10.74 13.91
CA GLU A 32 -3.32 -9.70 14.18
C GLU A 32 -3.48 -8.76 12.98
N TRP A 33 -4.71 -8.33 12.72
CA TRP A 33 -5.00 -7.23 11.80
C TRP A 33 -5.61 -6.06 12.57
N GLN A 34 -4.87 -4.96 12.63
CA GLN A 34 -5.26 -3.72 13.29
C GLN A 34 -5.93 -2.79 12.27
N LEU A 35 -7.22 -2.55 12.45
CA LEU A 35 -7.99 -1.58 11.68
C LEU A 35 -8.02 -0.26 12.46
N TRP A 36 -7.20 0.68 12.02
CA TRP A 36 -7.14 2.01 12.64
C TRP A 36 -8.21 2.88 12.01
N LEU A 37 -9.22 3.24 12.82
CA LEU A 37 -10.40 3.98 12.35
C LEU A 37 -9.99 5.31 11.70
N ASN A 38 -10.28 5.44 10.42
CA ASN A 38 -9.93 6.59 9.58
C ASN A 38 -11.14 7.07 8.76
N THR A 39 -12.33 7.04 9.34
CA THR A 39 -13.58 7.46 8.72
C THR A 39 -14.57 7.95 9.75
N ILE A 40 -15.48 8.84 9.34
CA ILE A 40 -16.66 9.27 10.09
C ILE A 40 -17.95 8.72 9.50
N ASN A 41 -17.85 7.93 8.41
CA ASN A 41 -19.01 7.34 7.76
C ASN A 41 -19.54 6.16 8.59
N GLU A 42 -20.79 6.26 9.02
CA GLU A 42 -21.42 5.25 9.89
C GLU A 42 -21.54 3.86 9.25
N ASN A 43 -21.69 3.78 7.93
CA ASN A 43 -21.73 2.49 7.23
C ASN A 43 -20.36 1.81 7.27
N ASP A 44 -19.29 2.56 6.97
CA ASP A 44 -17.93 2.05 7.06
C ASP A 44 -17.58 1.61 8.49
N ILE A 45 -17.94 2.43 9.49
CA ILE A 45 -17.75 2.09 10.92
C ILE A 45 -18.50 0.80 11.28
N SER A 46 -19.75 0.67 10.83
CA SER A 46 -20.56 -0.53 11.07
C SER A 46 -19.96 -1.76 10.41
N TYR A 47 -19.43 -1.61 9.21
CA TYR A 47 -18.72 -2.67 8.50
C TYR A 47 -17.46 -3.12 9.26
N LEU A 48 -16.61 -2.18 9.70
CA LEU A 48 -15.43 -2.50 10.49
C LEU A 48 -15.78 -3.27 11.76
N LYS A 49 -16.83 -2.84 12.50
CA LYS A 49 -17.35 -3.56 13.67
C LYS A 49 -17.82 -4.98 13.34
N SER A 50 -18.36 -5.20 12.14
CA SER A 50 -18.72 -6.55 11.70
C SER A 50 -17.49 -7.43 11.50
N MET A 51 -16.44 -6.92 10.89
CA MET A 51 -15.18 -7.63 10.67
C MET A 51 -14.53 -8.06 12.01
N GLU A 52 -14.52 -7.20 13.01
CA GLU A 52 -13.99 -7.52 14.34
C GLU A 52 -14.81 -8.65 15.02
N LYS A 53 -16.13 -8.67 14.82
CA LYS A 53 -17.00 -9.77 15.32
C LYS A 53 -16.77 -11.08 14.57
N GLU A 54 -16.49 -11.02 13.26
CA GLU A 54 -16.26 -12.18 12.42
C GLU A 54 -14.94 -12.92 12.77
N ASN A 55 -13.91 -12.17 13.14
CA ASN A 55 -12.59 -12.73 13.35
C ASN A 55 -11.90 -12.11 14.57
N LYS A 56 -11.60 -12.93 15.58
CA LYS A 56 -10.97 -12.48 16.84
C LYS A 56 -9.57 -11.90 16.67
N LYS A 57 -8.88 -12.17 15.55
CA LYS A 57 -7.57 -11.59 15.23
C LYS A 57 -7.67 -10.23 14.53
N VAL A 58 -8.88 -9.79 14.18
CA VAL A 58 -9.14 -8.45 13.67
C VAL A 58 -9.53 -7.56 14.85
N LYS A 59 -8.89 -6.40 14.96
CA LYS A 59 -9.11 -5.45 16.04
C LYS A 59 -9.29 -4.05 15.51
N ILE A 60 -10.30 -3.34 16.02
CA ILE A 60 -10.49 -1.92 15.73
C ILE A 60 -9.75 -1.09 16.78
N TYR A 61 -8.96 -0.16 16.27
CA TYR A 61 -8.26 0.82 17.10
C TYR A 61 -8.76 2.23 16.75
N THR A 62 -8.95 3.03 17.79
CA THR A 62 -9.24 4.45 17.66
C THR A 62 -8.10 5.24 18.27
N ILE A 63 -7.86 6.42 17.74
CA ILE A 63 -6.93 7.37 18.35
C ILE A 63 -7.77 8.30 19.21
N ASP A 64 -7.39 8.48 20.49
CA ASP A 64 -8.12 9.28 21.50
C ASP A 64 -8.09 10.81 21.21
N GLU A 65 -8.09 11.20 19.97
CA GLU A 65 -8.12 12.58 19.52
C GLU A 65 -9.29 12.75 18.57
N GLU A 66 -9.91 13.92 18.62
CA GLU A 66 -11.01 14.26 17.73
C GLU A 66 -10.61 14.05 16.26
N ILE A 67 -11.40 13.27 15.55
CA ILE A 67 -11.23 13.11 14.11
C ILE A 67 -11.65 14.43 13.46
N VAL A 68 -10.68 15.22 13.03
CA VAL A 68 -10.95 16.47 12.32
C VAL A 68 -11.15 16.13 10.84
N PRO A 69 -12.36 16.31 10.29
CA PRO A 69 -12.60 16.10 8.86
C PRO A 69 -11.69 17.03 8.06
N THR A 70 -10.90 16.48 7.17
CA THR A 70 -10.26 17.27 6.15
C THR A 70 -11.22 17.47 4.96
N TRP A 71 -10.87 18.41 4.06
CA TRP A 71 -11.68 18.92 2.95
C TRP A 71 -12.43 17.87 2.10
N GLU A 72 -12.34 16.56 2.38
CA GLU A 72 -12.98 15.51 1.61
C GLU A 72 -13.55 14.35 2.43
N SER A 73 -14.00 14.60 3.63
CA SER A 73 -14.54 13.55 4.50
C SER A 73 -13.51 12.45 4.89
N TYR A 74 -12.27 12.57 4.48
CA TYR A 74 -11.18 11.66 4.80
C TYR A 74 -10.25 12.28 5.81
N ASN A 75 -10.00 11.54 6.86
CA ASN A 75 -9.13 11.99 7.93
C ASN A 75 -7.69 11.53 7.71
N ALA A 76 -7.12 11.91 6.57
CA ALA A 76 -5.74 11.59 6.22
C ALA A 76 -4.74 12.07 7.29
N LEU A 77 -5.10 13.08 8.09
CA LEU A 77 -4.21 13.68 9.08
C LEU A 77 -3.89 12.77 10.27
N GLN A 78 -4.57 11.64 10.43
CA GLN A 78 -4.35 10.75 11.58
C GLN A 78 -3.69 9.43 11.23
N THR A 79 -3.47 9.15 9.94
CA THR A 79 -2.87 7.90 9.48
C THR A 79 -1.46 7.67 10.01
N HIS A 80 -0.72 8.75 10.35
CA HIS A 80 0.60 8.67 10.96
C HIS A 80 0.57 8.31 12.44
N LYS A 81 -0.54 8.54 13.15
CA LYS A 81 -0.60 8.46 14.61
C LYS A 81 -0.51 7.03 15.13
N PHE A 82 -0.93 6.03 14.37
CA PHE A 82 -0.85 4.64 14.81
C PHE A 82 0.59 4.14 14.96
N PHE A 83 1.56 4.76 14.31
CA PHE A 83 2.97 4.36 14.40
C PHE A 83 3.52 4.43 15.84
N LYS A 84 3.00 5.35 16.68
CA LYS A 84 3.38 5.40 18.09
C LYS A 84 2.97 4.15 18.90
N TYR A 85 2.00 3.38 18.39
CA TYR A 85 1.53 2.14 19.01
C TYR A 85 2.12 0.89 18.34
N ALA A 86 2.57 0.99 17.10
CA ALA A 86 3.15 -0.11 16.33
C ALA A 86 4.65 -0.28 16.64
N GLN A 87 4.99 -0.52 17.91
CA GLN A 87 6.36 -0.44 18.45
C GLN A 87 6.76 -1.63 19.35
N GLU A 88 6.07 -2.77 19.28
CA GLU A 88 6.48 -3.99 19.99
C GLU A 88 7.76 -4.55 19.37
N ASP A 89 8.82 -4.73 20.18
CA ASP A 89 10.18 -5.03 19.71
C ASP A 89 10.27 -6.27 18.81
N ASP A 90 9.60 -7.36 19.21
CA ASP A 90 9.61 -8.65 18.52
C ASP A 90 8.49 -8.78 17.46
N THR A 91 7.99 -7.66 16.95
CA THR A 91 6.88 -7.64 16.01
C THR A 91 7.30 -7.04 14.68
N ILE A 92 6.96 -7.75 13.61
CA ILE A 92 7.00 -7.22 12.24
C ILE A 92 5.64 -6.57 11.97
N TYR A 93 5.66 -5.31 11.63
CA TYR A 93 4.48 -4.57 11.20
C TYR A 93 4.49 -4.40 9.69
N ILE A 94 3.32 -4.55 9.07
CA ILE A 94 3.12 -4.25 7.65
C ILE A 94 1.91 -3.33 7.55
N ARG A 95 2.13 -2.14 7.01
CA ARG A 95 1.04 -1.27 6.60
C ARG A 95 0.50 -1.74 5.25
N PHE A 96 -0.81 -1.82 5.16
CA PHE A 96 -1.56 -1.82 3.91
C PHE A 96 -2.63 -0.73 4.00
N ASP A 97 -2.70 0.12 3.01
CA ASP A 97 -3.83 1.03 2.88
C ASP A 97 -5.09 0.24 2.53
N ASP A 98 -6.24 0.76 2.89
CA ASP A 98 -7.52 0.06 2.76
C ASP A 98 -8.00 -0.10 1.29
N ASP A 99 -7.28 0.51 0.33
CA ASP A 99 -7.46 0.36 -1.11
C ASP A 99 -6.37 -0.46 -1.80
N ILE A 100 -5.61 -1.23 -1.06
CA ILE A 100 -4.91 -2.40 -1.62
C ILE A 100 -5.97 -3.47 -1.88
N ILE A 101 -6.22 -3.76 -3.14
CA ILE A 101 -7.36 -4.59 -3.55
C ILE A 101 -6.99 -5.98 -4.07
N TRP A 102 -5.71 -6.20 -4.30
CA TRP A 102 -5.21 -7.50 -4.75
C TRP A 102 -3.75 -7.68 -4.34
N VAL A 103 -3.40 -8.88 -3.90
CA VAL A 103 -2.04 -9.27 -3.52
C VAL A 103 -1.75 -10.62 -4.14
N GLU A 104 -0.60 -10.72 -4.84
CA GLU A 104 -0.16 -11.97 -5.44
C GLU A 104 0.08 -13.05 -4.38
N GLU A 105 -0.25 -14.30 -4.72
CA GLU A 105 0.07 -15.42 -3.84
C GLU A 105 1.58 -15.50 -3.57
N GLY A 106 1.95 -15.67 -2.30
CA GLY A 106 3.35 -15.67 -1.87
C GLY A 106 4.01 -14.28 -1.74
N ALA A 107 3.32 -13.18 -2.09
CA ALA A 107 3.91 -11.84 -1.97
C ALA A 107 4.16 -11.44 -0.51
N LEU A 108 3.22 -11.75 0.40
CA LEU A 108 3.39 -11.48 1.83
C LEU A 108 4.56 -12.26 2.41
N GLU A 109 4.70 -13.52 2.06
CA GLU A 109 5.81 -14.39 2.48
C GLU A 109 7.15 -13.82 2.01
N LYS A 110 7.23 -13.34 0.77
CA LYS A 110 8.44 -12.70 0.23
C LYS A 110 8.81 -11.42 0.99
N ILE A 111 7.81 -10.60 1.36
CA ILE A 111 8.02 -9.38 2.15
C ILE A 111 8.56 -9.74 3.55
N LEU A 112 7.94 -10.72 4.21
CA LEU A 112 8.36 -11.18 5.53
C LEU A 112 9.77 -11.79 5.51
N GLN A 113 10.06 -12.62 4.49
CA GLN A 113 11.40 -13.18 4.32
C GLN A 113 12.45 -12.09 4.11
N ALA A 114 12.14 -11.10 3.23
CA ALA A 114 13.02 -9.96 3.02
C ALA A 114 13.24 -9.14 4.31
N ARG A 115 12.20 -9.00 5.17
CA ARG A 115 12.35 -8.32 6.46
C ARG A 115 13.31 -9.07 7.41
N ILE A 116 13.28 -10.40 7.38
CA ILE A 116 14.16 -11.25 8.18
C ILE A 116 15.59 -11.21 7.63
N ASP A 117 15.75 -11.36 6.32
CA ASP A 117 17.05 -11.43 5.65
C ASP A 117 17.78 -10.08 5.61
N CYS A 118 17.03 -8.99 5.65
CA CYS A 118 17.56 -7.63 5.60
C CYS A 118 17.26 -6.87 6.91
N PRO A 119 17.75 -7.32 8.09
CA PRO A 119 17.41 -6.73 9.38
C PRO A 119 17.86 -5.28 9.51
N ASN A 120 18.85 -4.86 8.74
CA ASN A 120 19.37 -3.49 8.72
C ASN A 120 18.61 -2.56 7.78
N ALA A 121 17.69 -3.05 6.95
CA ALA A 121 16.85 -2.15 6.17
C ALA A 121 15.90 -1.40 7.10
N SER A 122 15.68 -0.11 6.86
CA SER A 122 14.68 0.69 7.59
C SER A 122 13.27 0.20 7.25
N PHE A 123 13.00 0.08 5.95
CA PHE A 123 11.73 -0.39 5.42
C PHE A 123 11.93 -1.46 4.34
N ILE A 124 10.92 -2.32 4.19
CA ILE A 124 10.77 -3.19 3.03
C ILE A 124 9.55 -2.72 2.24
N TYR A 125 9.74 -2.46 0.95
CA TYR A 125 8.67 -2.04 0.04
C TYR A 125 8.36 -3.13 -0.98
N PRO A 126 7.09 -3.43 -1.24
CA PRO A 126 6.67 -4.34 -2.31
C PRO A 126 6.61 -3.63 -3.66
N ASN A 127 6.40 -4.43 -4.71
CA ASN A 127 6.11 -3.95 -6.05
C ASN A 127 4.61 -3.67 -6.20
N ILE A 128 4.25 -2.39 -6.33
CA ILE A 128 2.85 -1.96 -6.30
C ILE A 128 2.41 -1.47 -7.68
N ILE A 129 1.46 -2.15 -8.30
CA ILE A 129 0.74 -1.66 -9.47
C ILE A 129 -0.05 -0.41 -9.07
N ASN A 130 0.01 0.63 -9.89
CA ASN A 130 -0.55 1.95 -9.59
C ASN A 130 0.15 2.61 -8.39
N SER A 131 1.47 2.55 -8.35
CA SER A 131 2.29 3.44 -7.52
C SER A 131 3.29 4.19 -8.40
N THR A 132 3.65 5.40 -8.00
CA THR A 132 4.44 6.30 -8.85
C THR A 132 5.73 5.67 -9.33
N ILE A 133 6.60 5.29 -8.41
CA ILE A 133 7.92 4.76 -8.74
C ILE A 133 7.83 3.41 -9.45
N CYS A 134 6.91 2.51 -9.01
CA CYS A 134 6.76 1.22 -9.67
C CYS A 134 6.18 1.37 -11.08
N THR A 135 5.22 2.28 -11.29
CA THR A 135 4.66 2.57 -12.63
C THR A 135 5.76 3.03 -13.58
N SER A 136 6.65 3.94 -13.12
CA SER A 136 7.81 4.36 -13.90
C SER A 136 8.69 3.17 -14.30
N TRP A 137 9.03 2.30 -13.35
CA TRP A 137 9.85 1.12 -13.64
C TRP A 137 9.13 0.10 -14.53
N HIS A 138 7.81 -0.07 -14.37
CA HIS A 138 7.02 -0.93 -15.26
C HIS A 138 7.01 -0.41 -16.69
N GLN A 139 7.02 0.91 -16.89
CA GLN A 139 7.18 1.50 -18.22
C GLN A 139 8.60 1.27 -18.77
N GLU A 140 9.64 1.46 -17.97
CA GLU A 140 11.04 1.21 -18.38
C GLU A 140 11.29 -0.21 -18.87
N ILE A 141 10.70 -1.19 -18.20
CA ILE A 141 10.88 -2.61 -18.59
C ILE A 141 9.86 -3.07 -19.64
N GLY A 142 8.98 -2.17 -20.14
CA GLY A 142 7.95 -2.48 -21.14
C GLY A 142 6.77 -3.30 -20.59
N ALA A 143 6.63 -3.41 -19.28
CA ALA A 143 5.48 -4.07 -18.66
C ALA A 143 4.20 -3.23 -18.80
N LEU A 144 4.33 -1.91 -18.87
CA LEU A 144 3.27 -0.95 -19.13
C LEU A 144 3.73 -0.02 -20.26
N SER A 145 2.88 0.25 -21.27
CA SER A 145 3.22 1.18 -22.34
C SER A 145 3.09 2.63 -21.88
N GLU A 146 3.84 3.53 -22.53
CA GLU A 146 3.74 4.98 -22.29
C GLU A 146 2.66 5.67 -23.15
N GLU A 147 1.86 4.90 -23.90
CA GLU A 147 0.85 5.41 -24.82
C GLU A 147 -0.16 6.38 -24.18
N PHE A 148 -0.48 6.19 -22.91
CA PHE A 148 -1.43 6.99 -22.15
C PHE A 148 -0.77 7.89 -21.10
N GLY A 149 0.50 8.19 -21.25
CA GLY A 149 1.29 9.04 -20.40
C GLY A 149 2.49 8.33 -19.80
N SER A 150 3.59 9.07 -19.68
CA SER A 150 4.79 8.62 -18.98
C SER A 150 4.84 9.19 -17.58
N VAL A 151 5.38 8.39 -16.66
CA VAL A 151 5.71 8.87 -15.33
C VAL A 151 6.99 9.69 -15.43
N ASN A 152 6.90 10.99 -15.18
CA ASN A 152 8.06 11.86 -15.18
C ASN A 152 9.01 11.48 -14.03
N LYS A 153 10.28 11.27 -14.39
CA LYS A 153 11.36 11.15 -13.44
C LYS A 153 12.03 12.48 -13.31
N GLU A 154 11.91 13.11 -12.17
CA GLU A 154 12.69 14.27 -11.83
C GLU A 154 13.77 13.91 -10.81
N LYS A 155 14.94 14.51 -10.94
CA LYS A 155 15.93 14.54 -9.87
C LYS A 155 15.69 15.78 -9.05
N ILE A 156 15.38 15.59 -7.78
CA ILE A 156 15.41 16.67 -6.79
C ILE A 156 16.68 16.48 -5.98
N GLY A 157 17.74 17.22 -6.32
CA GLY A 157 19.08 16.98 -5.81
C GLY A 157 19.62 15.63 -6.31
N ASP A 158 20.12 14.78 -5.39
CA ASP A 158 20.60 13.43 -5.71
C ASP A 158 19.48 12.36 -5.65
N LEU A 159 18.25 12.76 -5.31
CA LEU A 159 17.11 11.87 -5.22
C LEU A 159 16.49 11.63 -6.60
N ASP A 160 16.45 10.39 -7.04
CA ASP A 160 15.56 9.98 -8.13
C ASP A 160 14.11 10.05 -7.61
N TYR A 161 13.47 11.16 -7.87
CA TYR A 161 12.08 11.38 -7.55
C TYR A 161 11.24 10.96 -8.74
N ALA A 162 10.53 9.85 -8.65
CA ALA A 162 9.44 9.58 -9.58
C ALA A 162 8.25 10.44 -9.14
N TYR A 163 8.31 11.73 -9.53
CA TYR A 163 7.19 12.62 -9.34
C TYR A 163 6.17 12.32 -10.43
N LEU A 164 5.07 11.78 -10.02
CA LEU A 164 3.86 11.96 -10.78
C LEU A 164 3.45 13.40 -10.56
N ASP A 165 3.61 14.20 -11.60
CA ASP A 165 2.85 15.42 -11.68
C ASP A 165 1.41 15.05 -11.33
N ALA A 166 0.86 15.64 -10.26
CA ALA A 166 -0.49 15.33 -9.82
C ALA A 166 -1.51 15.48 -10.97
N PHE A 167 -1.21 16.33 -11.95
CA PHE A 167 -1.97 16.48 -13.17
C PHE A 167 -1.90 15.27 -14.11
N ASN A 168 -0.77 14.59 -14.25
CA ASN A 168 -0.66 13.40 -15.10
C ASN A 168 -1.28 12.16 -14.47
N TYR A 169 -1.37 12.12 -13.12
CA TYR A 169 -2.02 10.99 -12.42
C TYR A 169 -3.54 11.14 -12.32
N THR A 170 -4.04 12.32 -12.57
CA THR A 170 -5.47 12.55 -12.79
C THR A 170 -5.92 12.13 -14.19
N ASP A 171 -4.99 11.80 -15.11
CA ASP A 171 -5.37 11.34 -16.42
C ASP A 171 -6.09 9.99 -16.30
N SER A 172 -7.37 10.09 -16.50
CA SER A 172 -8.32 8.99 -16.54
C SER A 172 -7.92 7.86 -17.48
N LYS A 173 -7.17 8.16 -18.55
CA LYS A 173 -6.69 7.17 -19.51
C LYS A 173 -5.55 6.33 -18.95
N LEU A 174 -4.65 6.94 -18.18
CA LEU A 174 -3.52 6.21 -17.57
C LEU A 174 -4.02 5.20 -16.54
N ILE A 175 -4.94 5.58 -15.64
CA ILE A 175 -5.46 4.63 -14.65
C ILE A 175 -6.25 3.49 -15.29
N ASP A 176 -7.06 3.80 -16.32
CA ASP A 176 -7.72 2.77 -17.11
C ASP A 176 -6.72 1.82 -17.78
N HIS A 177 -5.64 2.36 -18.34
CA HIS A 177 -4.60 1.58 -19.00
C HIS A 177 -3.86 0.67 -18.00
N ILE A 178 -3.53 1.18 -16.82
CA ILE A 178 -2.90 0.39 -15.74
C ILE A 178 -3.78 -0.81 -15.38
N HIS A 179 -5.05 -0.60 -15.04
CA HIS A 179 -5.95 -1.69 -14.66
C HIS A 179 -6.21 -2.67 -15.81
N LYS A 180 -6.47 -2.18 -17.02
CA LYS A 180 -6.70 -3.03 -18.20
C LYS A 180 -5.49 -3.89 -18.53
N THR A 181 -4.29 -3.31 -18.46
CA THR A 181 -3.04 -4.04 -18.72
C THR A 181 -2.80 -5.10 -17.66
N PHE A 182 -3.02 -4.77 -16.38
CA PHE A 182 -2.92 -5.73 -15.29
C PHE A 182 -3.88 -6.90 -15.48
N ILE A 183 -5.16 -6.61 -15.71
CA ILE A 183 -6.21 -7.62 -15.92
C ILE A 183 -5.89 -8.52 -17.11
N LYS A 184 -5.42 -7.93 -18.22
CA LYS A 184 -4.98 -8.69 -19.39
C LYS A 184 -3.87 -9.66 -19.03
N ARG A 185 -2.79 -9.17 -18.40
CA ARG A 185 -1.64 -9.99 -18.00
C ARG A 185 -2.01 -11.07 -16.99
N PHE A 186 -2.90 -10.77 -16.06
CA PHE A 186 -3.45 -11.76 -15.13
C PHE A 186 -4.13 -12.91 -15.87
N LYS A 187 -5.03 -12.60 -16.81
CA LYS A 187 -5.76 -13.59 -17.62
C LYS A 187 -4.84 -14.43 -18.51
N GLU A 188 -3.76 -13.84 -18.97
CA GLU A 188 -2.73 -14.50 -19.81
C GLU A 188 -1.68 -15.29 -19.00
N GLY A 189 -1.73 -15.24 -17.66
CA GLY A 189 -0.70 -15.85 -16.80
C GLY A 189 0.68 -15.20 -16.93
N SER A 190 0.75 -13.93 -17.32
CA SER A 190 1.98 -13.19 -17.63
C SER A 190 2.32 -12.08 -16.62
N LEU A 191 1.87 -12.20 -15.36
CA LEU A 191 2.16 -11.22 -14.32
C LEU A 191 3.65 -11.04 -14.04
N SER A 192 4.47 -12.06 -14.30
CA SER A 192 5.92 -11.96 -14.17
C SER A 192 6.55 -10.87 -15.05
N ALA A 193 5.83 -10.36 -16.06
CA ALA A 193 6.26 -9.20 -16.82
C ALA A 193 6.42 -7.92 -15.97
N TYR A 194 5.75 -7.85 -14.83
CA TYR A 194 5.89 -6.74 -13.86
C TYR A 194 7.03 -6.94 -12.87
N TYR A 195 7.65 -8.13 -12.83
CA TYR A 195 8.66 -8.37 -11.80
C TYR A 195 9.92 -7.56 -12.07
N LEU A 196 10.39 -6.99 -10.98
CA LEU A 196 11.60 -6.21 -10.90
C LEU A 196 12.63 -6.94 -10.03
N PRO A 197 13.91 -6.67 -10.18
CA PRO A 197 14.92 -7.23 -9.28
C PRO A 197 14.70 -6.78 -7.84
N ASN A 198 14.87 -7.68 -6.88
CA ASN A 198 14.98 -7.31 -5.48
C ASN A 198 16.23 -6.46 -5.29
N LYS A 199 16.11 -5.32 -4.62
CA LYS A 199 17.22 -4.36 -4.53
C LYS A 199 17.22 -3.58 -3.24
N SER A 200 18.42 -3.38 -2.70
CA SER A 200 18.67 -2.44 -1.61
C SER A 200 19.01 -1.07 -2.18
N PHE A 201 18.36 -0.03 -1.68
CA PHE A 201 18.62 1.35 -2.06
C PHE A 201 19.22 2.13 -0.89
N LYS A 202 20.30 2.87 -1.16
CA LYS A 202 20.94 3.82 -0.25
C LYS A 202 20.79 5.27 -0.71
N ASP A 203 20.32 5.45 -1.92
CA ASP A 203 20.06 6.70 -2.62
C ASP A 203 18.63 7.21 -2.43
N TYR A 204 18.00 6.78 -1.37
CA TYR A 204 16.70 7.22 -0.84
C TYR A 204 15.68 7.65 -1.90
N LYS A 205 15.11 6.66 -2.59
CA LYS A 205 14.02 6.90 -3.55
C LYS A 205 12.70 7.09 -2.83
N HIS A 206 11.84 7.92 -3.38
CA HIS A 206 10.49 8.11 -2.85
C HIS A 206 9.59 6.91 -3.18
N PHE A 207 9.44 6.02 -2.21
CA PHE A 207 8.51 4.90 -2.32
C PHE A 207 7.10 5.30 -1.88
N SER A 208 6.09 4.69 -2.52
CA SER A 208 4.70 4.82 -2.07
C SER A 208 4.51 4.17 -0.71
N ILE A 209 3.78 4.83 0.16
CA ILE A 209 3.48 4.37 1.51
C ILE A 209 2.21 3.49 1.61
N CYS A 210 1.55 3.20 0.48
CA CYS A 210 0.37 2.34 0.43
C CYS A 210 0.62 0.94 1.00
N SER A 211 1.89 0.48 0.95
CA SER A 211 2.35 -0.71 1.66
C SER A 211 3.82 -0.61 1.99
N LEU A 212 4.17 -0.86 3.24
CA LEU A 212 5.54 -0.94 3.73
C LEU A 212 5.63 -1.83 4.97
N CYS A 213 6.82 -2.42 5.19
CA CYS A 213 7.07 -3.31 6.31
C CYS A 213 8.27 -2.82 7.14
N TRP A 214 8.14 -2.88 8.48
CA TRP A 214 9.19 -2.49 9.43
C TRP A 214 9.22 -3.38 10.67
N TRP A 215 10.29 -3.26 11.46
CA TRP A 215 10.35 -3.83 12.79
C TRP A 215 9.81 -2.85 13.83
N GLY A 216 9.00 -3.32 14.77
CA GLY A 216 8.51 -2.49 15.88
C GLY A 216 9.64 -1.91 16.75
N LYS A 217 10.75 -2.64 16.91
CA LYS A 217 11.95 -2.16 17.60
C LYS A 217 12.59 -0.92 16.98
N ASP A 218 12.30 -0.62 15.71
CA ASP A 218 12.84 0.56 15.03
C ASP A 218 12.16 1.85 15.49
N LYS A 219 11.07 1.76 16.25
CA LYS A 219 10.34 2.88 16.88
C LYS A 219 10.02 4.01 15.90
N ILE A 220 9.52 3.63 14.72
CA ILE A 220 9.17 4.56 13.66
C ILE A 220 8.07 5.53 14.14
N GLN A 221 8.27 6.83 13.96
CA GLN A 221 7.31 7.87 14.36
C GLN A 221 7.30 8.99 13.32
N PRO A 222 6.50 8.88 12.26
CA PRO A 222 6.28 9.98 11.34
C PRO A 222 5.43 11.07 12.00
N THR A 223 5.49 12.27 11.43
CA THR A 223 4.62 13.39 11.77
C THR A 223 3.45 13.48 10.78
N ALA A 224 2.67 14.57 10.81
CA ALA A 224 1.51 14.77 9.93
C ALA A 224 1.83 14.68 8.42
N PHE A 225 3.07 14.90 8.02
CA PHE A 225 3.54 14.71 6.63
C PHE A 225 4.21 13.34 6.48
N GLU A 226 3.42 12.27 6.67
CA GLU A 226 3.95 10.91 6.71
C GLU A 226 4.52 10.43 5.38
N GLU A 227 4.01 10.90 4.25
CA GLU A 227 4.36 10.36 2.93
C GLU A 227 5.84 10.58 2.59
N PRO A 228 6.43 11.79 2.63
CA PRO A 228 7.86 11.93 2.45
C PRO A 228 8.66 11.22 3.54
N GLN A 229 8.19 11.27 4.79
CA GLN A 229 8.92 10.69 5.91
C GLN A 229 9.04 9.18 5.82
N LEU A 230 7.95 8.49 5.55
CA LEU A 230 7.95 7.05 5.33
C LEU A 230 8.54 6.68 3.97
N GLY A 231 8.38 7.52 2.97
CA GLY A 231 8.92 7.29 1.64
C GLY A 231 10.45 7.27 1.60
N TRP A 232 11.14 8.16 2.35
CA TRP A 232 12.61 8.22 2.37
C TRP A 232 13.25 8.91 3.58
N GLU A 233 12.65 10.00 4.16
CA GLU A 233 13.33 10.84 5.15
C GLU A 233 13.75 10.10 6.42
N ILE A 234 12.90 9.19 6.91
CA ILE A 234 13.21 8.38 8.10
C ILE A 234 14.38 7.44 7.80
N ALA A 235 14.42 6.80 6.63
CA ALA A 235 15.49 5.93 6.21
C ALA A 235 16.81 6.68 6.12
N GLU A 236 16.80 7.88 5.54
CA GLU A 236 17.96 8.77 5.46
C GLU A 236 18.44 9.19 6.85
N LYS A 237 17.54 9.64 7.72
CA LYS A 237 17.87 10.01 9.11
C LYS A 237 18.46 8.84 9.90
N MET A 238 17.97 7.63 9.69
CA MET A 238 18.50 6.41 10.29
C MET A 238 19.82 5.97 9.67
N LYS A 239 20.21 6.52 8.52
CA LYS A 239 21.36 6.10 7.70
C LYS A 239 21.28 4.59 7.35
N ARG A 240 20.11 4.09 7.13
CA ARG A 240 19.82 2.69 6.83
C ARG A 240 19.21 2.55 5.44
N PRO A 241 19.58 1.53 4.67
CA PRO A 241 18.98 1.32 3.35
C PRO A 241 17.49 1.00 3.49
N VAL A 242 16.75 1.21 2.41
CA VAL A 242 15.46 0.57 2.17
C VAL A 242 15.66 -0.64 1.29
N PHE A 243 14.77 -1.63 1.37
CA PHE A 243 14.83 -2.82 0.54
C PHE A 243 13.51 -2.97 -0.24
N PHE A 244 13.63 -3.15 -1.53
CA PHE A 244 12.53 -3.34 -2.45
C PHE A 244 12.41 -4.81 -2.87
N VAL A 245 11.22 -5.38 -2.74
CA VAL A 245 10.91 -6.76 -3.13
C VAL A 245 10.17 -6.73 -4.47
N GLY A 246 10.94 -6.73 -5.56
CA GLY A 246 10.44 -6.50 -6.91
C GLY A 246 9.51 -7.59 -7.46
N ASN A 247 9.50 -8.77 -6.85
CA ASN A 247 8.62 -9.90 -7.19
C ASN A 247 7.53 -10.16 -6.14
N ALA A 248 7.26 -9.19 -5.25
CA ALA A 248 6.11 -9.20 -4.35
C ALA A 248 5.05 -8.23 -4.90
N LEU A 249 4.21 -8.74 -5.81
CA LEU A 249 3.28 -7.91 -6.58
C LEU A 249 1.96 -7.68 -5.82
N MET A 250 1.47 -6.44 -5.84
CA MET A 250 0.16 -6.08 -5.34
C MET A 250 -0.45 -4.92 -6.13
N VAL A 251 -1.75 -4.67 -5.96
CA VAL A 251 -2.46 -3.61 -6.67
C VAL A 251 -3.07 -2.62 -5.68
N HIS A 252 -2.68 -1.38 -5.83
CA HIS A 252 -3.34 -0.22 -5.25
C HIS A 252 -4.41 0.27 -6.23
N TYR A 253 -5.67 0.42 -5.76
CA TYR A 253 -6.78 0.71 -6.67
C TYR A 253 -6.70 2.11 -7.25
N ALA A 254 -6.65 3.13 -6.40
CA ALA A 254 -6.73 4.50 -6.88
C ALA A 254 -6.19 5.52 -5.89
N TYR A 255 -5.37 6.43 -6.39
CA TYR A 255 -5.10 7.68 -5.67
C TYR A 255 -6.37 8.51 -5.56
N HIS A 256 -6.36 9.42 -4.61
CA HIS A 256 -7.44 10.37 -4.39
C HIS A 256 -7.98 10.99 -5.69
N THR A 257 -7.09 11.52 -6.52
CA THR A 257 -7.42 12.15 -7.81
C THR A 257 -7.99 11.21 -8.87
N GLN A 258 -7.80 9.89 -8.73
CA GLN A 258 -8.29 8.87 -9.66
C GLN A 258 -9.65 8.30 -9.24
N ARG A 259 -10.02 8.44 -7.95
CA ARG A 259 -11.23 7.80 -7.39
C ARG A 259 -12.51 8.34 -7.98
N GLU A 260 -12.61 9.66 -8.13
CA GLU A 260 -13.80 10.29 -8.72
C GLU A 260 -14.09 9.71 -10.10
N TYR A 261 -13.10 9.71 -10.97
CA TYR A 261 -13.20 9.12 -12.30
C TYR A 261 -13.61 7.63 -12.30
N LEU A 262 -13.00 6.81 -11.45
CA LEU A 262 -13.34 5.38 -11.37
C LEU A 262 -14.74 5.17 -10.81
N THR A 263 -15.16 5.98 -9.84
CA THR A 263 -16.51 5.93 -9.27
C THR A 263 -17.57 6.37 -10.28
N GLU A 264 -17.32 7.42 -11.05
CA GLU A 264 -18.23 7.84 -12.16
C GLU A 264 -18.40 6.74 -13.21
N LYS A 265 -17.38 5.93 -13.44
CA LYS A 265 -17.44 4.75 -14.30
C LYS A 265 -18.08 3.52 -13.64
N GLY A 266 -18.58 3.63 -12.41
CA GLY A 266 -19.18 2.52 -11.67
C GLY A 266 -18.17 1.52 -11.15
N ASP A 267 -16.92 1.93 -10.91
CA ASP A 267 -15.86 1.08 -10.34
C ASP A 267 -15.66 -0.26 -11.07
N ILE A 268 -15.72 -0.22 -12.38
CA ILE A 268 -15.81 -1.38 -13.30
C ILE A 268 -14.73 -2.46 -13.11
N TYR A 269 -13.64 -2.15 -12.40
CA TYR A 269 -12.55 -3.09 -12.15
C TYR A 269 -12.72 -3.86 -10.84
N LEU A 270 -13.55 -3.39 -9.90
CA LEU A 270 -13.69 -4.01 -8.58
C LEU A 270 -14.25 -5.42 -8.66
N ASP A 271 -15.17 -5.70 -9.57
CA ASP A 271 -15.73 -7.05 -9.77
C ASP A 271 -14.65 -8.06 -10.13
N PHE A 272 -13.72 -7.67 -11.01
CA PHE A 272 -12.58 -8.52 -11.36
C PHE A 272 -11.71 -8.82 -10.14
N TYR A 273 -11.32 -7.79 -9.39
CA TYR A 273 -10.50 -7.97 -8.20
C TYR A 273 -11.23 -8.76 -7.12
N ASN A 274 -12.52 -8.51 -6.92
CA ASN A 274 -13.34 -9.26 -5.99
C ASN A 274 -13.45 -10.76 -6.34
N ALA A 275 -13.46 -11.09 -7.62
CA ALA A 275 -13.48 -12.47 -8.11
C ALA A 275 -12.12 -13.17 -8.03
N THR A 276 -11.02 -12.42 -8.05
CA THR A 276 -9.65 -12.96 -8.13
C THR A 276 -8.85 -12.81 -6.82
N SER A 277 -9.32 -12.04 -5.85
CA SER A 277 -8.78 -11.97 -4.50
C SER A 277 -9.23 -13.20 -3.72
N VAL A 278 -8.40 -14.21 -3.67
CA VAL A 278 -8.69 -15.51 -3.02
C VAL A 278 -7.80 -15.65 -1.80
#